data_3e2a9d565a369744e1358e3c16ddbf33
#
_entry.id   3e2a9d565a369744e1358e3c16ddbf33
#
_cell.length_a   1.000
_cell.length_b   1.000
_cell.length_c   1.000
_cell.angle_alpha   90.00
_cell.angle_beta   90.00
_cell.angle_gamma   90.00
#
_symmetry.space_group_name_H-M   'P 1'
#
loop_
_entity.id
_entity.type
_entity.pdbx_description
1 polymer ?
#
loop_
_entity_poly.entity_id
_entity_poly.type
_entity_poly.pdbx_seq_one_letter_code
_entity_poly.pdbx_strand_id
1 'polypeptide(L)'
;MELTTRHPLERPIMRMFVAHSSGGSEKTIQHLGLSPDIVKFLREKWGIKELYPPQQEALPHALDGKNLMLTIPTASGKSLVAHLTIAHRLKHDLINQKAIYVVPLKALASEKYDELKEIANVVGLKVALAIGDRSGEINSIEDSDILVCTSERLDSLFRNRSNLISNIGIIVTDEFHLLHDHSRGPTLEVLISRIRHKKPDAQIIALSATVGNCEDLAKWLGAELI
;
A
#
# COMPACT_ATOMS: atom_id res chain seq x y z
N MET A 1 13.62 12.02 -31.78
CA MET A 1 13.79 10.98 -30.73
C MET A 1 12.40 10.70 -30.18
N GLU A 2 11.73 9.75 -30.84
CA GLU A 2 10.32 9.44 -30.60
C GLU A 2 10.19 8.66 -29.29
N LEU A 3 9.47 9.24 -28.35
CA LEU A 3 8.98 8.56 -27.15
C LEU A 3 7.88 7.59 -27.62
N THR A 4 8.24 6.32 -27.82
CA THR A 4 7.30 5.23 -28.05
C THR A 4 6.37 5.14 -26.84
N THR A 5 5.20 5.74 -26.98
CA THR A 5 4.06 5.53 -26.08
C THR A 5 3.60 4.07 -26.23
N ARG A 6 4.07 3.19 -25.31
CA ARG A 6 3.54 1.83 -25.23
C ARG A 6 2.04 1.89 -24.97
N HIS A 7 1.28 1.10 -25.72
CA HIS A 7 -0.16 1.00 -25.59
C HIS A 7 -0.54 0.63 -24.14
N PRO A 8 -1.58 1.23 -23.53
CA PRO A 8 -1.96 1.00 -22.12
C PRO A 8 -2.11 -0.49 -21.74
N LEU A 9 -2.51 -1.34 -22.67
CA LEU A 9 -2.71 -2.79 -22.47
C LEU A 9 -1.41 -3.62 -22.39
N GLU A 10 -0.23 -3.03 -22.65
CA GLU A 10 1.05 -3.73 -22.60
C GLU A 10 1.76 -3.63 -21.24
N ARG A 11 1.22 -2.87 -20.29
CA ARG A 11 1.77 -2.80 -18.93
C ARG A 11 1.39 -4.08 -18.17
N PRO A 12 2.35 -4.80 -17.56
CA PRO A 12 2.08 -6.01 -16.76
C PRO A 12 1.04 -5.77 -15.66
N ILE A 13 1.01 -4.58 -15.09
CA ILE A 13 0.10 -4.11 -14.05
C ILE A 13 -1.37 -4.19 -14.48
N MET A 14 -1.68 -3.81 -15.73
CA MET A 14 -3.08 -3.80 -16.21
C MET A 14 -3.69 -5.18 -16.38
N ARG A 15 -2.87 -6.21 -16.67
CA ARG A 15 -3.37 -7.60 -16.77
C ARG A 15 -3.75 -8.19 -15.40
N MET A 16 -3.19 -7.66 -14.31
CA MET A 16 -3.45 -8.15 -12.95
C MET A 16 -4.76 -7.62 -12.34
N PHE A 17 -5.30 -6.51 -12.88
CA PHE A 17 -6.46 -5.83 -12.28
C PHE A 17 -7.78 -6.03 -13.04
N VAL A 18 -7.79 -6.72 -14.18
CA VAL A 18 -9.01 -6.95 -14.97
C VAL A 18 -9.71 -8.21 -14.47
N ALA A 19 -10.77 -8.04 -13.69
CA ALA A 19 -11.67 -9.12 -13.31
C ALA A 19 -12.43 -9.62 -14.54
N HIS A 20 -12.39 -10.94 -14.79
CA HIS A 20 -13.31 -11.58 -15.75
C HIS A 20 -14.63 -11.81 -15.02
N SER A 21 -15.69 -11.22 -15.54
CA SER A 21 -17.06 -11.32 -15.00
C SER A 21 -17.53 -12.78 -14.93
N SER A 22 -17.66 -13.30 -13.70
CA SER A 22 -18.43 -14.50 -13.41
C SER A 22 -19.52 -14.10 -12.40
N GLY A 23 -20.79 -14.20 -12.84
CA GLY A 23 -22.00 -13.69 -12.22
C GLY A 23 -22.16 -13.91 -10.73
N GLY A 24 -21.99 -12.83 -9.98
CA GLY A 24 -22.38 -12.64 -8.61
C GLY A 24 -22.81 -11.18 -8.46
N SER A 25 -23.64 -10.85 -7.47
CA SER A 25 -24.18 -9.49 -7.23
C SER A 25 -23.06 -8.44 -7.24
N GLU A 26 -22.90 -7.77 -8.37
CA GLU A 26 -21.79 -6.88 -8.72
C GLU A 26 -21.93 -5.56 -7.95
N LYS A 27 -21.13 -5.38 -6.90
CA LYS A 27 -20.93 -4.04 -6.34
C LYS A 27 -19.92 -3.31 -7.24
N THR A 28 -20.43 -2.48 -8.13
CA THR A 28 -19.60 -1.56 -8.93
C THR A 28 -18.75 -0.69 -8.02
N ILE A 29 -17.52 -0.36 -8.42
CA ILE A 29 -16.57 0.51 -7.67
C ILE A 29 -17.19 1.82 -7.19
N GLN A 30 -18.32 2.25 -7.76
CA GLN A 30 -19.08 3.44 -7.34
C GLN A 30 -19.72 3.34 -5.95
N HIS A 31 -19.97 2.13 -5.45
CA HIS A 31 -20.62 1.90 -4.14
C HIS A 31 -19.63 1.65 -3.00
N LEU A 32 -18.31 1.77 -3.28
CA LEU A 32 -17.26 1.45 -2.31
C LEU A 32 -16.79 2.65 -1.47
N GLY A 33 -17.46 3.79 -1.55
CA GLY A 33 -17.12 4.98 -0.76
C GLY A 33 -15.89 5.76 -1.27
N LEU A 34 -15.33 5.39 -2.41
CA LEU A 34 -14.19 6.10 -3.02
C LEU A 34 -14.62 7.44 -3.62
N SER A 35 -13.69 8.41 -3.65
CA SER A 35 -13.95 9.69 -4.32
C SER A 35 -14.24 9.51 -5.81
N PRO A 36 -15.09 10.36 -6.41
CA PRO A 36 -15.41 10.29 -7.85
C PRO A 36 -14.18 10.33 -8.76
N ASP A 37 -13.16 11.10 -8.38
CA ASP A 37 -11.92 11.22 -9.15
C ASP A 37 -11.12 9.91 -9.19
N ILE A 38 -11.05 9.20 -8.05
CA ILE A 38 -10.43 7.86 -7.97
C ILE A 38 -11.22 6.88 -8.83
N VAL A 39 -12.54 6.87 -8.72
CA VAL A 39 -13.41 5.98 -9.51
C VAL A 39 -13.23 6.21 -11.02
N LYS A 40 -13.21 7.47 -11.43
CA LYS A 40 -12.95 7.86 -12.82
C LYS A 40 -11.59 7.39 -13.30
N PHE A 41 -10.54 7.63 -12.50
CA PHE A 41 -9.18 7.20 -12.81
C PHE A 41 -9.08 5.67 -12.99
N LEU A 42 -9.65 4.89 -12.07
CA LEU A 42 -9.66 3.43 -12.15
C LEU A 42 -10.29 2.94 -13.46
N ARG A 43 -11.41 3.53 -13.87
CA ARG A 43 -12.12 3.15 -15.09
C ARG A 43 -11.39 3.56 -16.37
N GLU A 44 -10.96 4.82 -16.43
CA GLU A 44 -10.44 5.41 -17.67
C GLU A 44 -8.96 5.10 -17.91
N LYS A 45 -8.16 5.01 -16.83
CA LYS A 45 -6.71 4.81 -16.92
C LYS A 45 -6.30 3.36 -16.71
N TRP A 46 -6.88 2.70 -15.69
CA TRP A 46 -6.52 1.33 -15.36
C TRP A 46 -7.52 0.30 -15.90
N GLY A 47 -8.64 0.72 -16.51
CA GLY A 47 -9.64 -0.17 -17.08
C GLY A 47 -10.40 -1.00 -16.07
N ILE A 48 -10.29 -0.67 -14.77
CA ILE A 48 -10.91 -1.39 -13.65
C ILE A 48 -12.36 -0.91 -13.52
N LYS A 49 -13.29 -1.78 -13.81
CA LYS A 49 -14.73 -1.52 -13.64
C LYS A 49 -15.28 -2.10 -12.36
N GLU A 50 -14.68 -3.19 -11.90
CA GLU A 50 -15.06 -3.99 -10.74
C GLU A 50 -13.82 -4.47 -10.01
N LEU A 51 -13.94 -4.66 -8.70
CA LEU A 51 -12.89 -5.27 -7.89
C LEU A 51 -13.13 -6.77 -7.78
N TYR A 52 -12.08 -7.52 -7.54
CA TYR A 52 -12.19 -8.94 -7.17
C TYR A 52 -12.90 -9.10 -5.82
N PRO A 53 -13.61 -10.22 -5.57
CA PRO A 53 -14.37 -10.41 -4.34
C PRO A 53 -13.58 -10.12 -3.05
N PRO A 54 -12.32 -10.59 -2.86
CA PRO A 54 -11.54 -10.25 -1.67
C PRO A 54 -11.21 -8.76 -1.55
N GLN A 55 -11.04 -8.05 -2.67
CA GLN A 55 -10.82 -6.60 -2.66
C GLN A 55 -12.09 -5.86 -2.27
N GLN A 56 -13.26 -6.33 -2.75
CA GLN A 56 -14.57 -5.77 -2.38
C GLN A 56 -14.88 -5.97 -0.90
N GLU A 57 -14.45 -7.09 -0.32
CA GLU A 57 -14.57 -7.38 1.10
C GLU A 57 -13.62 -6.51 1.94
N ALA A 58 -12.36 -6.45 1.55
CA ALA A 58 -11.32 -5.75 2.31
C ALA A 58 -11.46 -4.23 2.31
N LEU A 59 -11.85 -3.65 1.17
CA LEU A 59 -11.76 -2.18 1.00
C LEU A 59 -12.62 -1.39 1.98
N PRO A 60 -13.89 -1.74 2.27
CA PRO A 60 -14.68 -1.03 3.27
C PRO A 60 -14.01 -1.00 4.65
N HIS A 61 -13.50 -2.13 5.12
CA HIS A 61 -12.78 -2.23 6.40
C HIS A 61 -11.51 -1.36 6.41
N ALA A 62 -10.78 -1.34 5.28
CA ALA A 62 -9.60 -0.51 5.13
C ALA A 62 -9.93 0.98 5.18
N LEU A 63 -11.00 1.40 4.51
CA LEU A 63 -11.46 2.80 4.50
C LEU A 63 -11.95 3.25 5.88
N ASP A 64 -12.57 2.35 6.65
CA ASP A 64 -12.97 2.58 8.04
C ASP A 64 -11.78 2.66 9.02
N GLY A 65 -10.55 2.48 8.54
CA GLY A 65 -9.34 2.61 9.36
C GLY A 65 -8.95 1.37 10.15
N LYS A 66 -9.59 0.24 9.91
CA LYS A 66 -9.24 -1.02 10.57
C LYS A 66 -7.88 -1.53 10.08
N ASN A 67 -7.14 -2.16 10.98
CA ASN A 67 -5.96 -2.91 10.60
C ASN A 67 -6.38 -4.14 9.80
N LEU A 68 -5.67 -4.43 8.70
CA LEU A 68 -5.99 -5.56 7.83
C LEU A 68 -4.78 -6.43 7.56
N MET A 69 -5.01 -7.73 7.45
CA MET A 69 -4.10 -8.68 6.86
C MET A 69 -4.78 -9.36 5.67
N LEU A 70 -4.33 -9.04 4.46
CA LEU A 70 -4.84 -9.64 3.22
C LEU A 70 -3.95 -10.82 2.82
N THR A 71 -4.55 -12.03 2.81
CA THR A 71 -3.85 -13.29 2.49
C THR A 71 -4.42 -13.92 1.24
N ILE A 72 -4.32 -13.21 0.14
CA ILE A 72 -4.79 -13.69 -1.17
C ILE A 72 -3.60 -14.02 -2.08
N PRO A 73 -3.78 -14.97 -3.04
CA PRO A 73 -2.69 -15.39 -3.92
C PRO A 73 -1.97 -14.23 -4.60
N THR A 74 -0.71 -14.43 -4.92
CA THR A 74 0.09 -13.48 -5.73
C THR A 74 -0.64 -13.23 -7.05
N ALA A 75 -0.55 -12.01 -7.59
CA ALA A 75 -1.25 -11.57 -8.80
C ALA A 75 -2.78 -11.32 -8.67
N SER A 76 -3.35 -11.35 -7.46
CA SER A 76 -4.78 -11.05 -7.23
C SER A 76 -5.07 -9.58 -6.86
N GLY A 77 -4.09 -8.70 -7.09
CA GLY A 77 -4.28 -7.25 -6.91
C GLY A 77 -4.40 -6.77 -5.46
N LYS A 78 -3.75 -7.45 -4.49
CA LYS A 78 -3.68 -7.02 -3.07
C LYS A 78 -3.27 -5.56 -2.91
N SER A 79 -2.25 -5.15 -3.67
CA SER A 79 -1.71 -3.78 -3.62
C SER A 79 -2.75 -2.72 -3.93
N LEU A 80 -3.75 -3.03 -4.76
CA LEU A 80 -4.81 -2.08 -5.11
C LEU A 80 -5.60 -1.64 -3.88
N VAL A 81 -5.95 -2.55 -2.97
CA VAL A 81 -6.66 -2.19 -1.72
C VAL A 81 -5.84 -1.19 -0.90
N ALA A 82 -4.54 -1.45 -0.74
CA ALA A 82 -3.65 -0.54 -0.02
C ALA A 82 -3.50 0.81 -0.71
N HIS A 83 -3.35 0.84 -2.05
CA HIS A 83 -3.22 2.08 -2.81
C HIS A 83 -4.48 2.95 -2.70
N LEU A 84 -5.66 2.34 -2.85
CA LEU A 84 -6.95 3.02 -2.71
C LEU A 84 -7.16 3.56 -1.30
N THR A 85 -6.82 2.76 -0.29
CA THR A 85 -6.91 3.16 1.12
C THR A 85 -6.00 4.35 1.42
N ILE A 86 -4.74 4.30 0.99
CA ILE A 86 -3.79 5.41 1.17
C ILE A 86 -4.33 6.68 0.52
N ALA A 87 -4.71 6.61 -0.77
CA ALA A 87 -5.16 7.77 -1.52
C ALA A 87 -6.42 8.39 -0.92
N HIS A 88 -7.39 7.56 -0.51
CA HIS A 88 -8.63 8.03 0.09
C HIS A 88 -8.40 8.62 1.48
N ARG A 89 -7.77 7.87 2.38
CA ARG A 89 -7.66 8.26 3.79
C ARG A 89 -6.73 9.45 4.03
N LEU A 90 -5.60 9.54 3.31
CA LEU A 90 -4.75 10.73 3.41
C LEU A 90 -5.44 11.99 2.90
N LYS A 91 -6.35 11.84 1.94
CA LYS A 91 -7.10 12.97 1.39
C LYS A 91 -8.22 13.45 2.30
N HIS A 92 -8.89 12.53 3.02
CA HIS A 92 -10.12 12.83 3.74
C HIS A 92 -9.99 12.74 5.27
N ASP A 93 -9.30 11.72 5.79
CA ASP A 93 -9.33 11.40 7.22
C ASP A 93 -8.02 11.74 7.94
N LEU A 94 -6.89 11.55 7.28
CA LEU A 94 -5.55 11.62 7.87
C LEU A 94 -4.77 12.83 7.32
N ILE A 95 -5.41 14.00 7.33
CA ILE A 95 -4.82 15.24 6.84
C ILE A 95 -3.54 15.54 7.62
N ASN A 96 -2.46 15.89 6.90
CA ASN A 96 -1.11 16.14 7.44
C ASN A 96 -0.42 14.91 8.07
N GLN A 97 -0.96 13.71 7.89
CA GLN A 97 -0.26 12.48 8.23
C GLN A 97 0.38 11.86 6.98
N LYS A 98 1.25 10.88 7.19
CA LYS A 98 1.97 10.19 6.13
C LYS A 98 1.57 8.73 6.03
N ALA A 99 1.57 8.20 4.82
CA ALA A 99 1.57 6.77 4.60
C ALA A 99 3.00 6.27 4.30
N ILE A 100 3.34 5.10 4.85
CA ILE A 100 4.59 4.41 4.53
C ILE A 100 4.26 3.08 3.87
N TYR A 101 4.81 2.85 2.68
CA TYR A 101 4.67 1.60 1.96
C TYR A 101 6.02 0.86 1.97
N VAL A 102 6.07 -0.24 2.73
CA VAL A 102 7.28 -1.03 2.94
C VAL A 102 7.27 -2.24 2.03
N VAL A 103 8.36 -2.42 1.30
CA VAL A 103 8.59 -3.57 0.40
C VAL A 103 9.89 -4.29 0.74
N PRO A 104 10.02 -5.59 0.42
CA PRO A 104 11.21 -6.35 0.77
C PRO A 104 12.41 -6.10 -0.16
N LEU A 105 12.17 -5.57 -1.37
CA LEU A 105 13.20 -5.44 -2.41
C LEU A 105 13.16 -4.07 -3.07
N LYS A 106 14.35 -3.54 -3.40
CA LYS A 106 14.48 -2.24 -4.11
C LYS A 106 13.76 -2.21 -5.47
N ALA A 107 13.75 -3.32 -6.19
CA ALA A 107 13.05 -3.40 -7.49
C ALA A 107 11.53 -3.23 -7.30
N LEU A 108 10.95 -3.88 -6.28
CA LEU A 108 9.53 -3.72 -5.93
C LEU A 108 9.22 -2.30 -5.45
N ALA A 109 10.17 -1.63 -4.76
CA ALA A 109 9.95 -0.26 -4.33
C ALA A 109 9.74 0.70 -5.51
N SER A 110 10.52 0.54 -6.59
CA SER A 110 10.35 1.35 -7.80
C SER A 110 9.01 1.09 -8.48
N GLU A 111 8.60 -0.17 -8.59
CA GLU A 111 7.29 -0.55 -9.15
C GLU A 111 6.15 0.06 -8.35
N LYS A 112 6.15 -0.12 -7.01
CA LYS A 112 5.10 0.41 -6.13
C LYS A 112 5.10 1.93 -6.05
N TYR A 113 6.26 2.56 -6.18
CA TYR A 113 6.36 4.01 -6.33
C TYR A 113 5.63 4.51 -7.57
N ASP A 114 5.84 3.88 -8.73
CA ASP A 114 5.20 4.29 -9.98
C ASP A 114 3.67 4.09 -9.91
N GLU A 115 3.21 2.95 -9.38
CA GLU A 115 1.78 2.66 -9.16
C GLU A 115 1.14 3.71 -8.23
N LEU A 116 1.73 3.94 -7.05
CA LEU A 116 1.23 4.90 -6.07
C LEU A 116 1.25 6.32 -6.60
N LYS A 117 2.27 6.71 -7.36
CA LYS A 117 2.38 8.04 -7.95
C LYS A 117 1.24 8.32 -8.93
N GLU A 118 0.83 7.32 -9.73
CA GLU A 118 -0.30 7.51 -10.67
C GLU A 118 -1.59 7.84 -9.90
N ILE A 119 -1.93 7.08 -8.85
CA ILE A 119 -3.17 7.31 -8.11
C ILE A 119 -3.09 8.51 -7.16
N ALA A 120 -1.94 8.73 -6.53
CA ALA A 120 -1.70 9.87 -5.64
C ALA A 120 -1.86 11.21 -6.36
N ASN A 121 -1.38 11.31 -7.61
CA ASN A 121 -1.53 12.51 -8.42
C ASN A 121 -3.00 12.88 -8.66
N VAL A 122 -3.92 11.91 -8.71
CA VAL A 122 -5.36 12.15 -8.89
C VAL A 122 -5.94 12.97 -7.74
N VAL A 123 -5.44 12.73 -6.53
CA VAL A 123 -5.91 13.38 -5.30
C VAL A 123 -4.97 14.46 -4.78
N GLY A 124 -3.92 14.79 -5.54
CA GLY A 124 -2.97 15.86 -5.22
C GLY A 124 -1.97 15.51 -4.13
N LEU A 125 -1.67 14.21 -3.90
CA LEU A 125 -0.68 13.74 -2.94
C LEU A 125 0.70 13.55 -3.60
N LYS A 126 1.75 13.74 -2.81
CA LYS A 126 3.14 13.58 -3.23
C LYS A 126 3.72 12.26 -2.75
N VAL A 127 4.42 11.56 -3.63
CA VAL A 127 5.07 10.28 -3.32
C VAL A 127 6.59 10.44 -3.38
N ALA A 128 7.30 9.95 -2.37
CA ALA A 128 8.75 9.83 -2.36
C ALA A 128 9.17 8.36 -2.39
N LEU A 129 10.32 8.11 -3.01
CA LEU A 129 10.97 6.80 -3.05
C LEU A 129 12.29 6.89 -2.26
N ALA A 130 12.44 6.03 -1.24
CA ALA A 130 13.68 5.93 -0.48
C ALA A 130 14.28 4.52 -0.58
N ILE A 131 15.28 4.38 -1.43
CA ILE A 131 16.04 3.15 -1.63
C ILE A 131 17.55 3.44 -1.61
N GLY A 132 18.29 2.75 -0.75
CA GLY A 132 19.75 2.98 -0.59
C GLY A 132 20.08 4.18 0.29
N ASP A 133 21.34 4.64 0.28
CA ASP A 133 21.88 5.65 1.20
C ASP A 133 22.06 7.05 0.57
N ARG A 134 21.18 7.44 -0.34
CA ARG A 134 21.30 8.76 -0.99
C ARG A 134 20.86 9.88 -0.05
N SER A 135 21.80 10.73 0.34
CA SER A 135 21.57 11.90 1.19
C SER A 135 20.68 12.99 0.56
N GLY A 136 20.58 13.01 -0.79
CA GLY A 136 19.74 13.99 -1.52
C GLY A 136 18.23 13.72 -1.47
N GLU A 137 17.78 12.56 -0.96
CA GLU A 137 16.37 12.18 -0.88
C GLU A 137 15.65 12.81 0.33
N ILE A 138 16.38 13.47 1.22
CA ILE A 138 15.89 13.89 2.53
C ILE A 138 14.76 14.91 2.43
N ASN A 139 14.92 15.97 1.62
CA ASN A 139 13.91 17.01 1.46
C ASN A 139 12.65 16.45 0.78
N SER A 140 12.82 15.53 -0.19
CA SER A 140 11.69 14.89 -0.85
C SER A 140 10.86 14.00 0.09
N ILE A 141 11.49 13.34 1.07
CA ILE A 141 10.80 12.53 2.09
C ILE A 141 9.99 13.42 3.04
N GLU A 142 10.55 14.56 3.46
CA GLU A 142 9.85 15.50 4.35
C GLU A 142 8.63 16.11 3.69
N ASP A 143 8.74 16.49 2.42
CA ASP A 143 7.66 17.13 1.64
C ASP A 143 6.64 16.14 1.07
N SER A 144 6.85 14.82 1.21
CA SER A 144 5.95 13.80 0.68
C SER A 144 4.84 13.44 1.66
N ASP A 145 3.70 13.04 1.11
CA ASP A 145 2.58 12.45 1.85
C ASP A 145 2.73 10.93 1.96
N ILE A 146 3.36 10.32 0.95
CA ILE A 146 3.55 8.87 0.84
C ILE A 146 5.03 8.56 0.67
N LEU A 147 5.57 7.66 1.48
CA LEU A 147 6.93 7.17 1.38
C LEU A 147 6.95 5.70 0.99
N VAL A 148 7.58 5.36 -0.13
CA VAL A 148 7.85 3.98 -0.54
C VAL A 148 9.30 3.64 -0.22
N CYS A 149 9.55 2.58 0.54
CA CYS A 149 10.90 2.21 0.97
C CYS A 149 11.04 0.72 1.29
N THR A 150 12.30 0.27 1.48
CA THR A 150 12.57 -1.05 2.06
C THR A 150 12.56 -0.98 3.59
N SER A 151 12.43 -2.15 4.26
CA SER A 151 12.45 -2.27 5.71
C SER A 151 13.76 -1.74 6.32
N GLU A 152 14.90 -2.03 5.70
CA GLU A 152 16.22 -1.57 6.16
C GLU A 152 16.35 -0.05 6.05
N ARG A 153 15.80 0.51 4.95
CA ARG A 153 15.83 1.96 4.77
C ARG A 153 14.93 2.67 5.77
N LEU A 154 13.75 2.12 6.04
CA LEU A 154 12.85 2.66 7.05
C LEU A 154 13.47 2.62 8.45
N ASP A 155 14.13 1.52 8.82
CA ASP A 155 14.82 1.42 10.10
C ASP A 155 15.95 2.46 10.23
N SER A 156 16.74 2.66 9.18
CA SER A 156 17.76 3.73 9.13
C SER A 156 17.14 5.12 9.30
N LEU A 157 16.00 5.40 8.63
CA LEU A 157 15.28 6.67 8.76
C LEU A 157 14.77 6.89 10.18
N PHE A 158 14.22 5.86 10.83
CA PHE A 158 13.73 5.94 12.19
C PHE A 158 14.82 6.16 13.25
N ARG A 159 16.02 5.66 13.02
CA ARG A 159 17.17 5.93 13.89
C ARG A 159 17.62 7.39 13.81
N ASN A 160 17.57 7.96 12.62
CA ASN A 160 18.08 9.29 12.35
C ASN A 160 17.01 10.39 12.47
N ARG A 161 15.70 10.03 12.47
CA ARG A 161 14.58 10.96 12.39
C ARG A 161 13.38 10.45 13.17
N SER A 162 13.37 10.74 14.47
CA SER A 162 12.27 10.33 15.37
C SER A 162 10.91 10.94 14.97
N ASN A 163 10.92 12.15 14.37
CA ASN A 163 9.70 12.86 13.99
C ASN A 163 8.90 12.17 12.86
N LEU A 164 9.57 11.33 12.02
CA LEU A 164 8.87 10.59 10.99
C LEU A 164 7.80 9.66 11.56
N ILE A 165 8.11 9.00 12.69
CA ILE A 165 7.17 8.07 13.34
C ILE A 165 5.91 8.78 13.84
N SER A 166 6.06 9.99 14.37
CA SER A 166 4.95 10.76 14.98
C SER A 166 3.86 11.12 13.97
N ASN A 167 4.21 11.21 12.68
CA ASN A 167 3.30 11.63 11.63
C ASN A 167 2.75 10.47 10.79
N ILE A 168 3.00 9.20 11.18
CA ILE A 168 2.49 8.04 10.45
C ILE A 168 1.00 7.89 10.75
N GLY A 169 0.17 7.89 9.69
CA GLY A 169 -1.25 7.54 9.76
C GLY A 169 -1.54 6.14 9.25
N ILE A 170 -0.77 5.70 8.24
CA ILE A 170 -0.91 4.38 7.63
C ILE A 170 0.48 3.77 7.41
N ILE A 171 0.62 2.48 7.73
CA ILE A 171 1.75 1.67 7.27
C ILE A 171 1.23 0.47 6.48
N VAL A 172 1.74 0.31 5.28
CA VAL A 172 1.55 -0.88 4.45
C VAL A 172 2.82 -1.69 4.43
N THR A 173 2.71 -2.98 4.65
CA THR A 173 3.83 -3.93 4.51
C THR A 173 3.49 -4.93 3.42
N ASP A 174 4.22 -4.86 2.32
CA ASP A 174 4.06 -5.80 1.20
C ASP A 174 4.91 -7.06 1.42
N GLU A 175 4.43 -8.19 0.88
CA GLU A 175 5.05 -9.51 1.06
C GLU A 175 5.29 -9.87 2.54
N PHE A 176 4.30 -9.63 3.38
CA PHE A 176 4.38 -9.76 4.85
C PHE A 176 4.78 -11.17 5.31
N HIS A 177 4.53 -12.20 4.50
CA HIS A 177 4.98 -13.57 4.78
C HIS A 177 6.51 -13.69 4.94
N LEU A 178 7.29 -12.73 4.44
CA LEU A 178 8.74 -12.67 4.66
C LEU A 178 9.12 -12.31 6.10
N LEU A 179 8.16 -12.10 6.99
CA LEU A 179 8.41 -12.01 8.44
C LEU A 179 9.11 -13.27 8.97
N HIS A 180 8.90 -14.43 8.33
CA HIS A 180 9.58 -15.69 8.65
C HIS A 180 10.97 -15.84 8.02
N ASP A 181 11.38 -14.93 7.15
CA ASP A 181 12.73 -14.94 6.57
C ASP A 181 13.77 -14.58 7.63
N HIS A 182 14.75 -15.46 7.85
CA HIS A 182 15.78 -15.28 8.88
C HIS A 182 16.59 -13.99 8.74
N SER A 183 16.71 -13.43 7.53
CA SER A 183 17.52 -12.24 7.26
C SER A 183 16.70 -10.94 7.32
N ARG A 184 15.44 -10.96 6.91
CA ARG A 184 14.57 -9.76 6.77
C ARG A 184 13.50 -9.66 7.84
N GLY A 185 13.00 -10.80 8.30
CA GLY A 185 11.94 -10.88 9.28
C GLY A 185 12.21 -10.07 10.55
N PRO A 186 13.37 -10.23 11.20
CA PRO A 186 13.69 -9.51 12.42
C PRO A 186 13.62 -7.99 12.29
N THR A 187 14.09 -7.43 11.17
CA THR A 187 14.03 -5.99 10.92
C THR A 187 12.58 -5.51 10.79
N LEU A 188 11.75 -6.25 10.04
CA LEU A 188 10.35 -5.92 9.83
C LEU A 188 9.55 -6.03 11.13
N GLU A 189 9.78 -7.09 11.93
CA GLU A 189 9.13 -7.30 13.23
C GLU A 189 9.42 -6.14 14.19
N VAL A 190 10.69 -5.77 14.33
CA VAL A 190 11.11 -4.64 15.19
C VAL A 190 10.48 -3.33 14.72
N LEU A 191 10.44 -3.08 13.42
CA LEU A 191 9.83 -1.87 12.86
C LEU A 191 8.34 -1.77 13.20
N ILE A 192 7.58 -2.83 12.94
CA ILE A 192 6.14 -2.85 13.23
C ILE A 192 5.88 -2.70 14.72
N SER A 193 6.61 -3.44 15.57
CA SER A 193 6.50 -3.35 17.01
C SER A 193 6.79 -1.93 17.51
N ARG A 194 7.79 -1.27 16.96
CA ARG A 194 8.15 0.12 17.27
C ARG A 194 7.07 1.11 16.86
N ILE A 195 6.47 0.94 15.67
CA ILE A 195 5.37 1.79 15.21
C ILE A 195 4.16 1.60 16.11
N ARG A 196 3.73 0.36 16.38
CA ARG A 196 2.61 0.05 17.27
C ARG A 196 2.77 0.63 18.66
N HIS A 197 4.00 0.63 19.18
CA HIS A 197 4.28 1.20 20.50
C HIS A 197 4.24 2.74 20.50
N LYS A 198 4.81 3.36 19.46
CA LYS A 198 4.95 4.83 19.39
C LYS A 198 3.77 5.55 18.76
N LYS A 199 3.02 4.86 17.92
CA LYS A 199 1.88 5.38 17.15
C LYS A 199 0.78 4.32 17.09
N PRO A 200 0.13 4.01 18.21
CA PRO A 200 -0.86 2.91 18.28
C PRO A 200 -2.12 3.16 17.47
N ASP A 201 -2.38 4.40 17.08
CA ASP A 201 -3.48 4.83 16.22
C ASP A 201 -3.15 4.75 14.72
N ALA A 202 -1.91 4.44 14.33
CA ALA A 202 -1.57 4.23 12.93
C ALA A 202 -2.20 2.94 12.41
N GLN A 203 -2.90 3.05 11.28
CA GLN A 203 -3.47 1.89 10.59
C GLN A 203 -2.36 1.00 10.01
N ILE A 204 -2.48 -0.32 10.19
CA ILE A 204 -1.56 -1.32 9.63
C ILE A 204 -2.29 -2.13 8.57
N ILE A 205 -1.73 -2.21 7.37
CA ILE A 205 -2.19 -3.05 6.28
C ILE A 205 -1.06 -4.00 5.89
N ALA A 206 -1.22 -5.28 6.15
CA ALA A 206 -0.27 -6.33 5.79
C ALA A 206 -0.77 -7.09 4.55
N LEU A 207 0.03 -7.06 3.48
CA LEU A 207 -0.25 -7.78 2.25
C LEU A 207 0.64 -9.03 2.21
N SER A 208 0.03 -10.20 2.19
CA SER A 208 0.75 -11.48 2.30
C SER A 208 0.34 -12.46 1.21
N ALA A 209 1.25 -13.34 0.83
CA ALA A 209 0.85 -14.61 0.24
C ALA A 209 0.18 -15.48 1.32
N THR A 210 -0.57 -16.49 0.90
CA THR A 210 -1.17 -17.46 1.83
C THR A 210 -0.08 -18.22 2.57
N VAL A 211 -0.10 -18.17 3.92
CA VAL A 211 0.82 -18.90 4.81
C VAL A 211 0.02 -19.59 5.91
N GLY A 212 0.58 -20.67 6.47
CA GLY A 212 -0.15 -21.53 7.41
C GLY A 212 -0.51 -20.92 8.77
N ASN A 213 0.09 -19.78 9.16
CA ASN A 213 -0.10 -19.10 10.44
C ASN A 213 -0.68 -17.70 10.30
N CYS A 214 -1.49 -17.45 9.27
CA CYS A 214 -2.12 -16.15 9.02
C CYS A 214 -2.91 -15.63 10.22
N GLU A 215 -3.64 -16.50 10.91
CA GLU A 215 -4.46 -16.14 12.07
C GLU A 215 -3.63 -15.59 13.23
N ASP A 216 -2.50 -16.23 13.54
CA ASP A 216 -1.60 -15.77 14.61
C ASP A 216 -0.97 -14.42 14.26
N LEU A 217 -0.57 -14.24 13.01
CA LEU A 217 -0.01 -12.98 12.51
C LEU A 217 -1.05 -11.84 12.52
N ALA A 218 -2.29 -12.11 12.07
CA ALA A 218 -3.37 -11.15 12.12
C ALA A 218 -3.68 -10.75 13.57
N LYS A 219 -3.77 -11.73 14.49
CA LYS A 219 -3.94 -11.47 15.92
C LYS A 219 -2.80 -10.65 16.50
N TRP A 220 -1.56 -10.97 16.15
CA TRP A 220 -0.40 -10.19 16.58
C TRP A 220 -0.46 -8.75 16.07
N LEU A 221 -0.90 -8.51 14.84
CA LEU A 221 -1.10 -7.17 14.29
C LEU A 221 -2.33 -6.45 14.87
N GLY A 222 -3.26 -7.16 15.50
CA GLY A 222 -4.58 -6.64 15.83
C GLY A 222 -5.38 -6.30 14.57
N ALA A 223 -5.26 -7.13 13.54
CA ALA A 223 -5.80 -6.93 12.20
C ALA A 223 -6.95 -7.91 11.90
N GLU A 224 -7.91 -7.47 11.09
CA GLU A 224 -8.88 -8.37 10.47
C GLU A 224 -8.18 -9.17 9.36
N LEU A 225 -8.42 -10.48 9.32
CA LEU A 225 -7.87 -11.38 8.30
C LEU A 225 -8.86 -11.55 7.15
N ILE A 226 -8.39 -11.33 5.92
CA ILE A 226 -9.17 -11.49 4.68
C ILE A 226 -8.36 -12.30 3.67
#